data_4d077cbb4bab93e9bf5b673de34fa0d3
#
_entry.id   4d077cbb4bab93e9bf5b673de34fa0d3
#
_cell.length_a   1.000
_cell.length_b   1.000
_cell.length_c   1.000
_cell.angle_alpha   90.00
_cell.angle_beta   90.00
_cell.angle_gamma   90.00
#
_symmetry.space_group_name_H-M   'P 1'
#
loop_
_entity.id
_entity.type
_entity.pdbx_description
1 polymer ?
#
loop_
_entity_poly.entity_id
_entity_poly.type
_entity_poly.pdbx_seq_one_letter_code
_entity_poly.pdbx_strand_id
1 'polypeptide(L)'
;MPASGHNPQYSLGSTDAEHERLIWQSSRIAPLTERLFREAGIGPGQRVLDLGSGVGDVAMLVARLVGPSGEVVGVERDTHSIARARARVAESGQRNVSFTESDVNQIANDTPFDAAVGRFILEFLPDPLAALRSVSRLLRPGGVLAFHEPCYAPFLLLSAHLPLWSASVSLIHQTLLRSGANTEIGLDLHRIFLEAGLPGPAMRMEILLDSDPDFTRWTHDLLRSLGPQIQQQNLSLEPLGDFATLPERLQAEVAASKTVVPFVALVGAWSHKPIDQVPL
;
A
#
# COMPACT_ATOMS: atom_id res chain seq x y z
N MET A 1 3.14 2.44 36.89
CA MET A 1 2.24 1.74 35.97
C MET A 1 2.81 1.89 34.58
N PRO A 2 3.31 0.85 33.91
CA PRO A 2 3.73 0.98 32.53
C PRO A 2 2.51 1.17 31.65
N ALA A 3 2.56 2.20 30.78
CA ALA A 3 1.54 2.45 29.77
C ALA A 3 1.39 1.22 28.90
N SER A 4 0.16 0.69 28.81
CA SER A 4 -0.21 -0.36 27.86
C SER A 4 0.08 0.14 26.46
N GLY A 5 1.13 -0.41 25.84
CA GLY A 5 1.45 -0.13 24.46
C GLY A 5 0.24 -0.50 23.60
N HIS A 6 -0.43 0.50 23.04
CA HIS A 6 -1.36 0.31 21.94
C HIS A 6 -0.50 -0.15 20.75
N ASN A 7 -0.51 -1.44 20.48
CA ASN A 7 -0.03 -1.98 19.22
C ASN A 7 -1.06 -1.52 18.17
N PRO A 8 -0.71 -0.64 17.22
CA PRO A 8 -1.68 -0.21 16.21
C PRO A 8 -2.05 -1.41 15.36
N GLN A 9 -3.24 -1.95 15.64
CA GLN A 9 -3.82 -3.04 14.87
C GLN A 9 -4.06 -2.50 13.45
N TYR A 10 -3.62 -3.23 12.43
CA TYR A 10 -3.86 -2.89 11.03
C TYR A 10 -5.36 -2.58 10.83
N SER A 11 -5.66 -1.38 10.32
CA SER A 11 -7.02 -0.83 10.34
C SER A 11 -8.02 -1.63 9.50
N LEU A 12 -7.55 -2.39 8.51
CA LEU A 12 -8.41 -3.15 7.59
C LEU A 12 -8.63 -4.61 8.01
N GLY A 13 -7.86 -5.10 9.00
CA GLY A 13 -7.94 -6.51 9.44
C GLY A 13 -7.26 -7.48 8.46
N SER A 14 -7.42 -8.79 8.73
CA SER A 14 -6.78 -9.87 7.95
C SER A 14 -7.76 -11.03 7.69
N THR A 15 -9.03 -10.71 7.38
CA THR A 15 -10.04 -11.71 7.02
C THR A 15 -9.84 -12.19 5.58
N ASP A 16 -10.35 -13.38 5.24
CA ASP A 16 -10.31 -13.89 3.86
C ASP A 16 -10.97 -12.92 2.87
N ALA A 17 -12.08 -12.27 3.27
CA ALA A 17 -12.75 -11.27 2.43
C ALA A 17 -11.86 -10.04 2.18
N GLU A 18 -11.09 -9.61 3.17
CA GLU A 18 -10.11 -8.53 3.01
C GLU A 18 -8.95 -8.97 2.12
N HIS A 19 -8.46 -10.19 2.28
CA HIS A 19 -7.43 -10.74 1.41
C HIS A 19 -7.86 -10.76 -0.07
N GLU A 20 -9.07 -11.21 -0.36
CA GLU A 20 -9.61 -11.20 -1.74
C GLU A 20 -9.77 -9.76 -2.28
N ARG A 21 -10.22 -8.82 -1.45
CA ARG A 21 -10.28 -7.40 -1.81
C ARG A 21 -8.90 -6.85 -2.15
N LEU A 22 -7.87 -7.15 -1.34
CA LEU A 22 -6.49 -6.73 -1.57
C LEU A 22 -5.93 -7.31 -2.88
N ILE A 23 -6.19 -8.59 -3.15
CA ILE A 23 -5.76 -9.27 -4.37
C ILE A 23 -6.40 -8.60 -5.60
N TRP A 24 -7.72 -8.34 -5.55
CA TRP A 24 -8.43 -7.65 -6.62
C TRP A 24 -7.85 -6.24 -6.84
N GLN A 25 -7.74 -5.45 -5.76
CA GLN A 25 -7.14 -4.11 -5.79
C GLN A 25 -5.75 -4.13 -6.42
N SER A 26 -4.92 -5.06 -5.96
CA SER A 26 -3.56 -5.21 -6.47
C SER A 26 -3.54 -5.48 -7.97
N SER A 27 -4.43 -6.33 -8.49
CA SER A 27 -4.49 -6.63 -9.92
C SER A 27 -4.72 -5.40 -10.78
N ARG A 28 -5.53 -4.45 -10.31
CA ARG A 28 -5.86 -3.20 -11.02
C ARG A 28 -4.69 -2.21 -11.04
N ILE A 29 -3.94 -2.11 -9.94
CA ILE A 29 -2.84 -1.16 -9.81
C ILE A 29 -1.45 -1.76 -10.13
N ALA A 30 -1.36 -3.08 -10.31
CA ALA A 30 -0.11 -3.76 -10.62
C ALA A 30 0.66 -3.16 -11.81
N PRO A 31 0.01 -2.79 -12.94
CA PRO A 31 0.73 -2.17 -14.06
C PRO A 31 1.44 -0.86 -13.70
N LEU A 32 0.83 -0.03 -12.83
CA LEU A 32 1.43 1.22 -12.37
C LEU A 32 2.61 0.93 -11.44
N THR A 33 2.43 -0.02 -10.51
CA THR A 33 3.49 -0.43 -9.56
C THR A 33 4.67 -1.05 -10.31
N GLU A 34 4.41 -1.90 -11.31
CA GLU A 34 5.45 -2.53 -12.12
C GLU A 34 6.28 -1.48 -12.89
N ARG A 35 5.60 -0.51 -13.52
CA ARG A 35 6.28 0.60 -14.21
C ARG A 35 7.17 1.40 -13.26
N LEU A 36 6.63 1.78 -12.08
CA LEU A 36 7.38 2.47 -11.05
C LEU A 36 8.66 1.73 -10.68
N PHE A 37 8.57 0.43 -10.41
CA PHE A 37 9.72 -0.35 -9.98
C PHE A 37 10.75 -0.55 -11.08
N ARG A 38 10.33 -0.69 -12.34
CA ARG A 38 11.23 -0.72 -13.50
C ARG A 38 11.98 0.61 -13.68
N GLU A 39 11.28 1.73 -13.55
CA GLU A 39 11.88 3.07 -13.63
C GLU A 39 12.84 3.34 -12.46
N ALA A 40 12.55 2.77 -11.29
CA ALA A 40 13.46 2.80 -10.15
C ALA A 40 14.71 1.92 -10.34
N GLY A 41 14.81 1.15 -11.43
CA GLY A 41 15.95 0.29 -11.73
C GLY A 41 15.88 -1.10 -11.07
N ILE A 42 14.68 -1.54 -10.65
CA ILE A 42 14.49 -2.90 -10.14
C ILE A 42 14.40 -3.86 -11.32
N GLY A 43 15.28 -4.88 -11.34
CA GLY A 43 15.40 -5.78 -12.47
C GLY A 43 16.15 -7.09 -12.17
N PRO A 44 16.52 -7.83 -13.24
CA PRO A 44 17.01 -9.21 -13.12
C PRO A 44 18.20 -9.39 -12.17
N GLY A 45 18.16 -10.45 -11.37
CA GLY A 45 19.22 -10.87 -10.47
C GLY A 45 19.29 -10.14 -9.15
N GLN A 46 18.46 -9.13 -8.92
CA GLN A 46 18.47 -8.35 -7.68
C GLN A 46 17.83 -9.10 -6.51
N ARG A 47 18.34 -8.80 -5.31
CA ARG A 47 17.78 -9.19 -4.03
C ARG A 47 16.96 -8.05 -3.46
N VAL A 48 15.66 -8.23 -3.32
CA VAL A 48 14.71 -7.17 -2.99
C VAL A 48 13.94 -7.47 -1.71
N LEU A 49 13.80 -6.46 -0.86
CA LEU A 49 12.98 -6.47 0.35
C LEU A 49 11.62 -5.84 0.05
N ASP A 50 10.53 -6.55 0.35
CA ASP A 50 9.15 -6.04 0.26
C ASP A 50 8.61 -5.79 1.67
N LEU A 51 8.34 -4.53 1.99
CA LEU A 51 7.90 -4.06 3.31
C LEU A 51 6.38 -4.10 3.43
N GLY A 52 5.87 -4.73 4.49
CA GLY A 52 4.44 -4.90 4.67
C GLY A 52 3.85 -5.73 3.54
N SER A 53 4.44 -6.90 3.27
CA SER A 53 4.13 -7.69 2.08
C SER A 53 2.67 -8.19 2.00
N GLY A 54 1.92 -8.13 3.10
CA GLY A 54 0.52 -8.56 3.18
C GLY A 54 0.34 -9.96 2.61
N VAL A 55 -0.57 -10.10 1.66
CA VAL A 55 -0.84 -11.38 0.97
C VAL A 55 0.10 -11.66 -0.21
N GLY A 56 1.24 -10.94 -0.30
CA GLY A 56 2.34 -11.21 -1.22
C GLY A 56 2.22 -10.59 -2.62
N ASP A 57 1.30 -9.66 -2.85
CA ASP A 57 1.05 -9.09 -4.17
C ASP A 57 2.27 -8.39 -4.77
N VAL A 58 2.92 -7.53 -3.98
CA VAL A 58 4.13 -6.80 -4.39
C VAL A 58 5.30 -7.75 -4.49
N ALA A 59 5.50 -8.64 -3.51
CA ALA A 59 6.56 -9.64 -3.54
C ALA A 59 6.51 -10.51 -4.81
N MET A 60 5.32 -11.00 -5.18
CA MET A 60 5.14 -11.82 -6.39
C MET A 60 5.33 -11.02 -7.68
N LEU A 61 4.95 -9.73 -7.70
CA LEU A 61 5.22 -8.84 -8.82
C LEU A 61 6.72 -8.63 -8.99
N VAL A 62 7.42 -8.29 -7.91
CA VAL A 62 8.88 -8.05 -7.91
C VAL A 62 9.63 -9.32 -8.28
N ALA A 63 9.19 -10.50 -7.82
CA ALA A 63 9.81 -11.77 -8.17
C ALA A 63 9.83 -12.04 -9.68
N ARG A 64 8.78 -11.59 -10.40
CA ARG A 64 8.78 -11.64 -11.88
C ARG A 64 9.79 -10.66 -12.48
N LEU A 65 9.98 -9.48 -11.88
CA LEU A 65 10.92 -8.48 -12.36
C LEU A 65 12.38 -8.92 -12.20
N VAL A 66 12.70 -9.49 -11.03
CA VAL A 66 14.07 -9.93 -10.72
C VAL A 66 14.43 -11.28 -11.36
N GLY A 67 13.40 -12.01 -11.80
CA GLY A 67 13.59 -13.31 -12.48
C GLY A 67 14.17 -14.39 -11.57
N PRO A 68 14.45 -15.58 -12.13
CA PRO A 68 14.83 -16.76 -11.35
C PRO A 68 16.21 -16.67 -10.67
N SER A 69 17.06 -15.74 -11.08
CA SER A 69 18.37 -15.45 -10.46
C SER A 69 18.32 -14.41 -9.35
N GLY A 70 17.18 -13.72 -9.20
CA GLY A 70 16.95 -12.78 -8.11
C GLY A 70 16.22 -13.40 -6.93
N GLU A 71 16.10 -12.66 -5.86
CA GLU A 71 15.44 -13.09 -4.61
C GLU A 71 14.51 -11.98 -4.09
N VAL A 72 13.36 -12.36 -3.56
CA VAL A 72 12.45 -11.43 -2.86
C VAL A 72 12.19 -11.95 -1.44
N VAL A 73 12.38 -11.06 -0.47
CA VAL A 73 12.04 -11.31 0.93
C VAL A 73 10.92 -10.35 1.32
N GLY A 74 9.71 -10.90 1.51
CA GLY A 74 8.58 -10.16 2.05
C GLY A 74 8.61 -10.15 3.57
N VAL A 75 8.40 -8.99 4.17
CA VAL A 75 8.30 -8.83 5.63
C VAL A 75 6.89 -8.39 5.99
N GLU A 76 6.25 -9.11 6.91
CA GLU A 76 4.89 -8.87 7.36
C GLU A 76 4.77 -9.22 8.86
N ARG A 77 3.87 -8.56 9.57
CA ARG A 77 3.60 -8.84 11.00
C ARG A 77 2.46 -9.84 11.19
N ASP A 78 1.50 -9.83 10.26
CA ASP A 78 0.31 -10.67 10.36
C ASP A 78 0.57 -12.07 9.82
N THR A 79 0.55 -13.05 10.70
CA THR A 79 0.79 -14.46 10.37
C THR A 79 -0.25 -15.05 9.42
N HIS A 80 -1.50 -14.56 9.46
CA HIS A 80 -2.56 -15.02 8.56
C HIS A 80 -2.30 -14.53 7.12
N SER A 81 -1.92 -13.27 6.96
CA SER A 81 -1.49 -12.72 5.67
C SER A 81 -0.27 -13.46 5.11
N ILE A 82 0.73 -13.76 5.96
CA ILE A 82 1.91 -14.56 5.57
C ILE A 82 1.50 -15.96 5.09
N ALA A 83 0.59 -16.62 5.81
CA ALA A 83 0.11 -17.94 5.40
C ALA A 83 -0.58 -17.89 4.02
N ARG A 84 -1.42 -16.89 3.79
CA ARG A 84 -2.06 -16.64 2.49
C ARG A 84 -1.03 -16.35 1.39
N ALA A 85 -0.04 -15.50 1.67
CA ALA A 85 1.04 -15.17 0.73
C ALA A 85 1.84 -16.42 0.31
N ARG A 86 2.22 -17.27 1.29
CA ARG A 86 2.93 -18.52 1.03
C ARG A 86 2.12 -19.48 0.16
N ALA A 87 0.81 -19.62 0.43
CA ALA A 87 -0.08 -20.45 -0.39
C ALA A 87 -0.12 -19.96 -1.84
N ARG A 88 -0.30 -18.65 -2.05
CA ARG A 88 -0.33 -18.03 -3.39
C ARG A 88 0.99 -18.21 -4.15
N VAL A 89 2.13 -18.06 -3.48
CA VAL A 89 3.45 -18.31 -4.10
C VAL A 89 3.59 -19.77 -4.52
N ALA A 90 3.17 -20.71 -3.67
CA ALA A 90 3.18 -22.14 -4.02
C ALA A 90 2.28 -22.44 -5.23
N GLU A 91 1.07 -21.88 -5.28
CA GLU A 91 0.13 -22.01 -6.41
C GLU A 91 0.70 -21.44 -7.71
N SER A 92 1.44 -20.32 -7.63
CA SER A 92 2.05 -19.66 -8.81
C SER A 92 3.29 -20.34 -9.33
N GLY A 93 3.89 -21.29 -8.57
CA GLY A 93 5.14 -21.95 -8.90
C GLY A 93 6.40 -21.07 -8.78
N GLN A 94 6.31 -19.87 -8.24
CA GLN A 94 7.45 -18.99 -7.97
C GLN A 94 8.32 -19.60 -6.85
N ARG A 95 9.64 -19.59 -7.03
CA ARG A 95 10.59 -20.20 -6.07
C ARG A 95 11.57 -19.22 -5.46
N ASN A 96 11.55 -17.98 -5.92
CA ASN A 96 12.46 -16.91 -5.52
C ASN A 96 11.81 -15.89 -4.59
N VAL A 97 10.74 -16.30 -3.87
CA VAL A 97 10.02 -15.47 -2.88
C VAL A 97 9.98 -16.20 -1.56
N SER A 98 10.31 -15.48 -0.50
CA SER A 98 10.16 -15.95 0.89
C SER A 98 9.48 -14.89 1.74
N PHE A 99 8.87 -15.30 2.87
CA PHE A 99 8.20 -14.38 3.80
C PHE A 99 8.70 -14.60 5.21
N THR A 100 9.00 -13.49 5.89
CA THR A 100 9.45 -13.44 7.29
C THR A 100 8.48 -12.64 8.14
N GLU A 101 8.10 -13.20 9.29
CA GLU A 101 7.34 -12.47 10.31
C GLU A 101 8.30 -11.52 11.03
N SER A 102 8.10 -10.21 10.85
CA SER A 102 8.88 -9.18 11.52
C SER A 102 8.19 -7.82 11.47
N ASP A 103 8.51 -6.96 12.42
CA ASP A 103 8.24 -5.53 12.30
C ASP A 103 9.24 -4.88 11.34
N VAL A 104 8.79 -3.90 10.57
CA VAL A 104 9.63 -3.17 9.59
C VAL A 104 10.84 -2.47 10.22
N ASN A 105 10.79 -2.19 11.53
CA ASN A 105 11.89 -1.59 12.28
C ASN A 105 12.86 -2.62 12.90
N GLN A 106 12.55 -3.92 12.82
CA GLN A 106 13.30 -5.00 13.48
C GLN A 106 13.85 -6.04 12.50
N ILE A 107 13.95 -5.69 11.23
CA ILE A 107 14.45 -6.60 10.20
C ILE A 107 15.93 -6.85 10.43
N ALA A 108 16.27 -8.07 10.83
CA ALA A 108 17.65 -8.54 10.89
C ALA A 108 18.06 -9.13 9.55
N ASN A 109 19.19 -8.73 9.02
CA ASN A 109 19.71 -9.27 7.77
C ASN A 109 21.22 -9.09 7.66
N ASP A 110 21.91 -10.19 7.32
CA ASP A 110 23.38 -10.22 7.21
C ASP A 110 23.86 -9.90 5.78
N THR A 111 22.99 -10.04 4.80
CA THR A 111 23.33 -9.80 3.38
C THR A 111 22.57 -8.58 2.87
N PRO A 112 23.24 -7.50 2.42
CA PRO A 112 22.56 -6.31 1.95
C PRO A 112 21.61 -6.58 0.78
N PHE A 113 20.52 -5.81 0.72
CA PHE A 113 19.58 -5.83 -0.39
C PHE A 113 20.03 -4.86 -1.50
N ASP A 114 19.67 -5.17 -2.75
CA ASP A 114 19.80 -4.27 -3.89
C ASP A 114 18.71 -3.21 -3.90
N ALA A 115 17.51 -3.58 -3.46
CA ALA A 115 16.37 -2.69 -3.40
C ALA A 115 15.47 -2.99 -2.20
N ALA A 116 14.72 -1.98 -1.76
CA ALA A 116 13.59 -2.13 -0.86
C ALA A 116 12.37 -1.45 -1.46
N VAL A 117 11.24 -2.13 -1.40
CA VAL A 117 9.97 -1.65 -1.94
C VAL A 117 8.88 -1.70 -0.89
N GLY A 118 7.81 -0.93 -1.12
CA GLY A 118 6.60 -0.99 -0.32
C GLY A 118 5.44 -0.36 -1.08
N ARG A 119 4.22 -0.81 -0.76
CA ARG A 119 2.99 -0.24 -1.31
C ARG A 119 1.91 -0.23 -0.25
N PHE A 120 1.30 0.94 0.01
CA PHE A 120 0.29 1.11 1.06
C PHE A 120 0.78 0.66 2.44
N ILE A 121 2.04 0.95 2.77
CA ILE A 121 2.63 0.56 4.05
C ILE A 121 2.97 1.77 4.92
N LEU A 122 3.58 2.82 4.33
CA LEU A 122 4.04 3.96 5.10
C LEU A 122 2.88 4.76 5.71
N GLU A 123 1.71 4.75 5.06
CA GLU A 123 0.49 5.40 5.57
C GLU A 123 0.05 4.86 6.94
N PHE A 124 0.37 3.60 7.26
CA PHE A 124 -0.02 2.94 8.52
C PHE A 124 1.10 2.92 9.57
N LEU A 125 2.29 3.38 9.25
CA LEU A 125 3.39 3.38 10.21
C LEU A 125 3.34 4.61 11.13
N PRO A 126 3.52 4.42 12.44
CA PRO A 126 3.59 5.53 13.40
C PRO A 126 4.75 6.49 13.11
N ASP A 127 5.86 5.96 12.61
CA ASP A 127 7.06 6.72 12.25
C ASP A 127 7.64 6.19 10.92
N PRO A 128 7.12 6.67 9.78
CA PRO A 128 7.61 6.28 8.47
C PRO A 128 9.06 6.74 8.22
N LEU A 129 9.50 7.81 8.86
CA LEU A 129 10.89 8.29 8.76
C LEU A 129 11.86 7.30 9.42
N ALA A 130 11.56 6.83 10.64
CA ALA A 130 12.37 5.81 11.30
C ALA A 130 12.41 4.52 10.48
N ALA A 131 11.30 4.12 9.88
CA ALA A 131 11.24 2.96 8.99
C ALA A 131 12.17 3.12 7.78
N LEU A 132 12.11 4.25 7.06
CA LEU A 132 13.01 4.51 5.92
C LEU A 132 14.48 4.50 6.34
N ARG A 133 14.83 5.12 7.47
CA ARG A 133 16.20 5.09 8.00
C ARG A 133 16.66 3.67 8.31
N SER A 134 15.79 2.85 8.90
CA SER A 134 16.10 1.47 9.22
C SER A 134 16.35 0.64 7.97
N VAL A 135 15.44 0.75 7.02
CA VAL A 135 15.49 0.02 5.74
C VAL A 135 16.68 0.46 4.88
N SER A 136 16.98 1.76 4.83
CA SER A 136 18.15 2.28 4.11
C SER A 136 19.47 1.66 4.59
N ARG A 137 19.59 1.32 5.89
CA ARG A 137 20.78 0.63 6.40
C ARG A 137 20.94 -0.80 5.87
N LEU A 138 19.82 -1.46 5.53
CA LEU A 138 19.82 -2.81 4.97
C LEU A 138 20.22 -2.86 3.49
N LEU A 139 20.27 -1.71 2.81
CA LEU A 139 20.66 -1.64 1.41
C LEU A 139 22.17 -1.51 1.26
N ARG A 140 22.70 -2.13 0.19
CA ARG A 140 24.07 -1.85 -0.25
C ARG A 140 24.21 -0.39 -0.71
N PRO A 141 25.42 0.17 -0.77
CA PRO A 141 25.67 1.43 -1.47
C PRO A 141 25.13 1.39 -2.91
N GLY A 142 24.43 2.42 -3.34
CA GLY A 142 23.76 2.47 -4.64
C GLY A 142 22.45 1.68 -4.72
N GLY A 143 22.03 1.00 -3.66
CA GLY A 143 20.73 0.31 -3.59
C GLY A 143 19.56 1.30 -3.64
N VAL A 144 18.38 0.85 -4.09
CA VAL A 144 17.22 1.72 -4.32
C VAL A 144 16.11 1.49 -3.30
N LEU A 145 15.47 2.58 -2.85
CA LEU A 145 14.18 2.55 -2.14
C LEU A 145 13.11 3.02 -3.11
N ALA A 146 12.00 2.28 -3.23
CA ALA A 146 10.88 2.64 -4.08
C ALA A 146 9.55 2.36 -3.37
N PHE A 147 8.74 3.40 -3.16
CA PHE A 147 7.46 3.32 -2.48
C PHE A 147 6.32 3.78 -3.38
N HIS A 148 5.14 3.15 -3.22
CA HIS A 148 3.92 3.46 -3.95
C HIS A 148 2.79 3.67 -2.95
N GLU A 149 2.58 4.92 -2.54
CA GLU A 149 1.75 5.29 -1.41
C GLU A 149 0.55 6.14 -1.83
N PRO A 150 -0.54 6.18 -1.04
CA PRO A 150 -1.73 6.90 -1.42
C PRO A 150 -1.64 8.40 -1.19
N CYS A 151 -2.52 9.12 -1.88
CA CYS A 151 -2.91 10.51 -1.60
C CYS A 151 -4.41 10.62 -1.80
N TYR A 152 -5.16 10.87 -0.73
CA TYR A 152 -6.63 10.86 -0.77
C TYR A 152 -7.23 12.18 -1.25
N ALA A 153 -6.53 13.32 -1.15
CA ALA A 153 -7.06 14.61 -1.54
C ALA A 153 -7.63 14.67 -2.97
N PRO A 154 -6.95 14.16 -4.02
CA PRO A 154 -7.53 14.11 -5.36
C PRO A 154 -8.75 13.18 -5.44
N PHE A 155 -8.77 12.07 -4.72
CA PHE A 155 -9.87 11.12 -4.67
C PHE A 155 -11.16 11.77 -4.17
N LEU A 156 -11.07 12.55 -3.08
CA LEU A 156 -12.17 13.30 -2.51
C LEU A 156 -12.67 14.40 -3.47
N LEU A 157 -11.73 15.18 -4.04
CA LEU A 157 -12.05 16.32 -4.90
C LEU A 157 -12.71 15.91 -6.21
N LEU A 158 -12.16 14.89 -6.88
CA LEU A 158 -12.66 14.43 -8.18
C LEU A 158 -14.03 13.75 -8.08
N SER A 159 -14.42 13.28 -6.91
CA SER A 159 -15.68 12.60 -6.64
C SER A 159 -16.81 13.53 -6.19
N ALA A 160 -16.52 14.81 -5.94
CA ALA A 160 -17.44 15.74 -5.28
C ALA A 160 -18.78 15.97 -6.01
N HIS A 161 -18.85 15.70 -7.32
CA HIS A 161 -20.06 15.85 -8.14
C HIS A 161 -20.99 14.62 -8.11
N LEU A 162 -20.59 13.53 -7.43
CA LEU A 162 -21.37 12.30 -7.25
C LEU A 162 -21.72 12.15 -5.77
N PRO A 163 -22.93 12.52 -5.32
CA PRO A 163 -23.25 12.63 -3.88
C PRO A 163 -23.05 11.34 -3.10
N LEU A 164 -23.53 10.19 -3.60
CA LEU A 164 -23.41 8.92 -2.91
C LEU A 164 -21.97 8.41 -2.90
N TRP A 165 -21.28 8.53 -4.04
CA TRP A 165 -19.86 8.21 -4.14
C TRP A 165 -19.03 9.08 -3.20
N SER A 166 -19.25 10.41 -3.22
CA SER A 166 -18.55 11.36 -2.35
C SER A 166 -18.77 11.06 -0.87
N ALA A 167 -20.00 10.72 -0.46
CA ALA A 167 -20.30 10.31 0.91
C ALA A 167 -19.53 9.02 1.28
N SER A 168 -19.48 8.04 0.40
CA SER A 168 -18.76 6.78 0.60
C SER A 168 -17.26 7.00 0.76
N VAL A 169 -16.65 7.77 -0.14
CA VAL A 169 -15.22 8.11 -0.11
C VAL A 169 -14.86 8.94 1.12
N SER A 170 -15.73 9.89 1.50
CA SER A 170 -15.54 10.71 2.70
C SER A 170 -15.56 9.86 3.97
N LEU A 171 -16.44 8.87 4.05
CA LEU A 171 -16.49 7.96 5.18
C LEU A 171 -15.24 7.08 5.28
N ILE A 172 -14.76 6.53 4.15
CA ILE A 172 -13.47 5.80 4.08
C ILE A 172 -12.34 6.68 4.63
N HIS A 173 -12.19 7.89 4.08
CA HIS A 173 -11.14 8.82 4.46
C HIS A 173 -11.19 9.18 5.95
N GLN A 174 -12.37 9.54 6.47
CA GLN A 174 -12.56 9.87 7.89
C GLN A 174 -12.20 8.68 8.79
N THR A 175 -12.60 7.47 8.41
CA THR A 175 -12.31 6.25 9.18
C THR A 175 -10.81 6.01 9.26
N LEU A 176 -10.09 6.10 8.13
CA LEU A 176 -8.64 5.92 8.08
C LEU A 176 -7.90 6.98 8.90
N LEU A 177 -8.24 8.26 8.73
CA LEU A 177 -7.66 9.36 9.53
C LEU A 177 -7.84 9.15 11.03
N ARG A 178 -9.05 8.79 11.49
CA ARG A 178 -9.32 8.53 12.91
C ARG A 178 -8.65 7.24 13.42
N SER A 179 -8.30 6.33 12.53
CA SER A 179 -7.48 5.15 12.86
C SER A 179 -5.99 5.45 12.92
N GLY A 180 -5.57 6.69 12.63
CA GLY A 180 -4.17 7.14 12.69
C GLY A 180 -3.40 6.97 11.38
N ALA A 181 -4.05 6.60 10.27
CA ALA A 181 -3.39 6.54 8.98
C ALA A 181 -3.05 7.95 8.44
N ASN A 182 -1.88 8.10 7.83
CA ASN A 182 -1.53 9.31 7.09
C ASN A 182 -2.03 9.20 5.64
N THR A 183 -3.25 9.67 5.39
CA THR A 183 -3.90 9.58 4.08
C THR A 183 -3.25 10.45 2.99
N GLU A 184 -2.33 11.35 3.37
CA GLU A 184 -1.57 12.19 2.45
C GLU A 184 -0.08 11.84 2.42
N ILE A 185 0.29 10.66 2.91
CA ILE A 185 1.68 10.19 3.00
C ILE A 185 2.44 10.30 1.68
N GLY A 186 1.75 10.09 0.54
CA GLY A 186 2.34 10.23 -0.78
C GLY A 186 2.97 11.60 -1.01
N LEU A 187 2.38 12.68 -0.47
CA LEU A 187 2.93 14.04 -0.58
C LEU A 187 4.09 14.28 0.41
N ASP A 188 4.12 13.53 1.51
CA ASP A 188 5.19 13.61 2.50
C ASP A 188 6.47 12.89 2.05
N LEU A 189 6.41 11.98 1.05
CA LEU A 189 7.54 11.14 0.66
C LEU A 189 8.80 11.94 0.36
N HIS A 190 8.69 13.08 -0.33
CA HIS A 190 9.86 13.92 -0.64
C HIS A 190 10.60 14.34 0.64
N ARG A 191 9.87 14.85 1.62
CA ARG A 191 10.43 15.28 2.91
C ARG A 191 11.01 14.08 3.67
N ILE A 192 10.29 12.96 3.72
CA ILE A 192 10.71 11.76 4.46
C ILE A 192 12.03 11.20 3.89
N PHE A 193 12.18 11.16 2.56
CA PHE A 193 13.43 10.72 1.92
C PHE A 193 14.61 11.62 2.30
N LEU A 194 14.44 12.95 2.22
CA LEU A 194 15.48 13.91 2.59
C LEU A 194 15.86 13.80 4.07
N GLU A 195 14.89 13.75 4.96
CA GLU A 195 15.11 13.62 6.40
C GLU A 195 15.72 12.25 6.78
N ALA A 196 15.50 11.21 5.96
CA ALA A 196 16.16 9.92 6.11
C ALA A 196 17.64 9.93 5.68
N GLY A 197 18.13 11.05 5.12
CA GLY A 197 19.50 11.18 4.62
C GLY A 197 19.69 10.63 3.20
N LEU A 198 18.61 10.47 2.46
CA LEU A 198 18.62 10.03 1.05
C LEU A 198 18.56 11.25 0.12
N PRO A 199 19.03 11.14 -1.12
CA PRO A 199 18.75 12.14 -2.16
C PRO A 199 17.25 12.33 -2.34
N GLY A 200 16.84 13.52 -2.78
CA GLY A 200 15.44 13.78 -3.12
C GLY A 200 14.93 12.76 -4.15
N PRO A 201 13.78 12.13 -3.89
CA PRO A 201 13.27 11.07 -4.77
C PRO A 201 12.78 11.63 -6.11
N ALA A 202 12.89 10.85 -7.17
CA ALA A 202 12.03 11.00 -8.33
C ALA A 202 10.60 10.62 -7.92
N MET A 203 9.61 11.40 -8.37
CA MET A 203 8.22 11.21 -7.94
C MET A 203 7.23 11.30 -9.10
N ARG A 204 6.14 10.56 -9.00
CA ARG A 204 5.01 10.59 -9.92
C ARG A 204 3.71 10.35 -9.18
N MET A 205 2.65 11.09 -9.54
CA MET A 205 1.29 10.82 -9.08
C MET A 205 0.45 10.32 -10.25
N GLU A 206 -0.33 9.25 -10.02
CA GLU A 206 -1.20 8.64 -11.03
C GLU A 206 -2.56 8.30 -10.41
N ILE A 207 -3.61 8.44 -11.21
CA ILE A 207 -4.99 8.15 -10.80
C ILE A 207 -5.62 7.27 -11.88
N LEU A 208 -6.11 6.10 -11.47
CA LEU A 208 -6.96 5.28 -12.34
C LEU A 208 -8.38 5.84 -12.35
N LEU A 209 -8.98 5.87 -13.53
CA LEU A 209 -10.38 6.26 -13.73
C LEU A 209 -11.12 5.12 -14.40
N ASP A 210 -12.28 4.75 -13.89
CA ASP A 210 -13.09 3.69 -14.47
C ASP A 210 -14.59 3.90 -14.18
N SER A 211 -15.46 3.21 -14.91
CA SER A 211 -16.90 3.11 -14.67
C SER A 211 -17.37 1.66 -14.58
N ASP A 212 -16.45 0.71 -14.58
CA ASP A 212 -16.71 -0.72 -14.46
C ASP A 212 -17.42 -1.05 -13.14
N PRO A 213 -18.46 -1.90 -13.13
CA PRO A 213 -19.16 -2.31 -11.91
C PRO A 213 -18.24 -2.87 -10.80
N ASP A 214 -17.21 -3.63 -11.18
CA ASP A 214 -16.27 -4.15 -10.20
C ASP A 214 -15.42 -3.04 -9.58
N PHE A 215 -15.14 -1.97 -10.33
CA PHE A 215 -14.41 -0.81 -9.83
C PHE A 215 -15.25 -0.01 -8.83
N THR A 216 -16.54 0.18 -9.10
CA THR A 216 -17.44 0.85 -8.16
C THR A 216 -17.71 0.01 -6.92
N ARG A 217 -17.78 -1.30 -7.05
CA ARG A 217 -17.95 -2.25 -5.95
C ARG A 217 -16.79 -2.23 -4.96
N TRP A 218 -15.57 -1.98 -5.40
CA TRP A 218 -14.39 -1.88 -4.54
C TRP A 218 -14.61 -0.87 -3.38
N THR A 219 -15.26 0.25 -3.62
CA THR A 219 -15.57 1.25 -2.59
C THR A 219 -16.46 0.67 -1.48
N HIS A 220 -17.49 -0.11 -1.84
CA HIS A 220 -18.32 -0.83 -0.89
C HIS A 220 -17.51 -1.88 -0.11
N ASP A 221 -16.68 -2.66 -0.81
CA ASP A 221 -15.89 -3.72 -0.18
C ASP A 221 -14.87 -3.15 0.80
N LEU A 222 -14.27 -1.99 0.49
CA LEU A 222 -13.40 -1.27 1.41
C LEU A 222 -14.16 -0.75 2.65
N LEU A 223 -15.36 -0.18 2.46
CA LEU A 223 -16.23 0.22 3.58
C LEU A 223 -16.60 -0.97 4.46
N ARG A 224 -16.87 -2.13 3.86
CA ARG A 224 -17.15 -3.36 4.60
C ARG A 224 -15.95 -3.79 5.46
N SER A 225 -14.74 -3.75 4.92
CA SER A 225 -13.51 -4.04 5.66
C SER A 225 -13.25 -3.05 6.79
N LEU A 226 -13.64 -1.79 6.61
CA LEU A 226 -13.56 -0.74 7.64
C LEU A 226 -14.72 -0.78 8.65
N GLY A 227 -15.71 -1.67 8.47
CA GLY A 227 -16.91 -1.74 9.32
C GLY A 227 -16.62 -1.75 10.82
N PRO A 228 -15.69 -2.57 11.34
CA PRO A 228 -15.34 -2.57 12.77
C PRO A 228 -14.84 -1.20 13.26
N GLN A 229 -14.02 -0.50 12.49
CA GLN A 229 -13.48 0.82 12.82
C GLN A 229 -14.55 1.91 12.74
N ILE A 230 -15.41 1.85 11.73
CA ILE A 230 -16.56 2.75 11.57
C ILE A 230 -17.44 2.65 12.82
N GLN A 231 -17.75 1.43 13.28
CA GLN A 231 -18.54 1.18 14.48
C GLN A 231 -17.82 1.67 15.75
N GLN A 232 -16.55 1.34 15.93
CA GLN A 232 -15.75 1.76 17.09
C GLN A 232 -15.63 3.28 17.19
N GLN A 233 -15.56 3.97 16.06
CA GLN A 233 -15.44 5.43 15.98
C GLN A 233 -16.80 6.15 16.02
N ASN A 234 -17.91 5.42 16.13
CA ASN A 234 -19.27 5.94 16.06
C ASN A 234 -19.54 6.80 14.83
N LEU A 235 -19.00 6.41 13.67
CA LEU A 235 -19.26 7.08 12.39
C LEU A 235 -20.61 6.61 11.83
N SER A 236 -21.39 7.54 11.27
CA SER A 236 -22.72 7.23 10.73
C SER A 236 -22.65 6.66 9.33
N LEU A 237 -23.36 5.57 9.09
CA LEU A 237 -23.65 5.03 7.75
C LEU A 237 -24.91 5.64 7.13
N GLU A 238 -25.66 6.48 7.86
CA GLU A 238 -26.92 7.07 7.41
C GLU A 238 -26.82 7.77 6.03
N PRO A 239 -25.76 8.54 5.71
CA PRO A 239 -25.61 9.16 4.39
C PRO A 239 -25.53 8.15 3.23
N LEU A 240 -25.16 6.88 3.53
CA LEU A 240 -25.06 5.82 2.53
C LEU A 240 -26.39 5.07 2.33
N GLY A 241 -27.38 5.25 3.22
CA GLY A 241 -28.64 4.52 3.21
C GLY A 241 -28.45 3.01 3.43
N ASP A 242 -29.24 2.18 2.73
CA ASP A 242 -29.15 0.72 2.87
C ASP A 242 -27.78 0.22 2.32
N PHE A 243 -26.97 -0.32 3.22
CA PHE A 243 -25.63 -0.79 2.91
C PHE A 243 -25.63 -2.05 2.02
N ALA A 244 -26.68 -2.87 2.11
CA ALA A 244 -26.77 -4.09 1.28
C ALA A 244 -26.97 -3.79 -0.21
N THR A 245 -27.60 -2.65 -0.55
CA THR A 245 -27.85 -2.20 -1.92
C THR A 245 -26.87 -1.10 -2.40
N LEU A 246 -25.86 -0.79 -1.58
CA LEU A 246 -24.91 0.29 -1.87
C LEU A 246 -24.14 0.06 -3.19
N PRO A 247 -23.64 -1.15 -3.53
CA PRO A 247 -22.93 -1.38 -4.79
C PRO A 247 -23.74 -1.02 -6.02
N GLU A 248 -25.00 -1.48 -6.08
CA GLU A 248 -25.90 -1.23 -7.21
C GLU A 248 -26.25 0.25 -7.32
N ARG A 249 -26.42 0.95 -6.19
CA ARG A 249 -26.74 2.39 -6.16
C ARG A 249 -25.54 3.24 -6.59
N LEU A 250 -24.30 2.88 -6.17
CA LEU A 250 -23.08 3.52 -6.65
C LEU A 250 -22.94 3.37 -8.15
N GLN A 251 -23.16 2.16 -8.66
CA GLN A 251 -23.11 1.90 -10.10
C GLN A 251 -24.17 2.69 -10.85
N ALA A 252 -25.41 2.75 -10.33
CA ALA A 252 -26.50 3.51 -10.94
C ALA A 252 -26.20 5.03 -10.98
N GLU A 253 -25.61 5.59 -9.91
CA GLU A 253 -25.19 6.99 -9.85
C GLU A 253 -24.14 7.32 -10.92
N VAL A 254 -23.11 6.48 -11.06
CA VAL A 254 -22.05 6.64 -12.06
C VAL A 254 -22.62 6.55 -13.49
N ALA A 255 -23.45 5.53 -13.76
CA ALA A 255 -24.08 5.32 -15.05
C ALA A 255 -25.04 6.47 -15.44
N ALA A 256 -25.87 6.94 -14.51
CA ALA A 256 -26.79 8.06 -14.73
C ALA A 256 -26.05 9.36 -15.02
N SER A 257 -24.91 9.56 -14.39
CA SER A 257 -24.05 10.75 -14.58
C SER A 257 -23.18 10.65 -15.83
N LYS A 258 -23.15 9.50 -16.52
CA LYS A 258 -22.31 9.23 -17.71
C LYS A 258 -20.84 9.63 -17.48
N THR A 259 -20.32 9.29 -16.32
CA THR A 259 -18.97 9.67 -15.86
C THR A 259 -18.15 8.46 -15.46
N VAL A 260 -16.93 8.71 -15.08
CA VAL A 260 -16.02 7.76 -14.46
C VAL A 260 -15.75 8.17 -13.02
N VAL A 261 -15.33 7.23 -12.19
CA VAL A 261 -14.91 7.49 -10.82
C VAL A 261 -13.40 7.26 -10.67
N PRO A 262 -12.71 8.02 -9.80
CA PRO A 262 -11.31 7.83 -9.53
C PRO A 262 -11.08 6.67 -8.56
N PHE A 263 -9.93 6.02 -8.67
CA PHE A 263 -9.28 5.32 -7.57
C PHE A 263 -8.53 6.34 -6.70
N VAL A 264 -8.09 5.92 -5.49
CA VAL A 264 -7.18 6.76 -4.71
C VAL A 264 -5.92 7.07 -5.53
N ALA A 265 -5.47 8.33 -5.50
CA ALA A 265 -4.25 8.70 -6.20
C ALA A 265 -3.06 7.93 -5.61
N LEU A 266 -2.20 7.44 -6.47
CA LEU A 266 -1.00 6.71 -6.13
C LEU A 266 0.23 7.57 -6.39
N VAL A 267 1.04 7.79 -5.38
CA VAL A 267 2.31 8.52 -5.49
C VAL A 267 3.45 7.52 -5.44
N GLY A 268 4.11 7.35 -6.59
CA GLY A 268 5.37 6.64 -6.70
C GLY A 268 6.53 7.54 -6.34
N ALA A 269 7.44 7.08 -5.49
CA ALA A 269 8.67 7.80 -5.16
C ALA A 269 9.83 6.82 -5.03
N TRP A 270 11.00 7.16 -5.65
CA TRP A 270 12.19 6.33 -5.52
C TRP A 270 13.46 7.16 -5.49
N SER A 271 14.46 6.67 -4.76
CA SER A 271 15.80 7.25 -4.65
C SER A 271 16.84 6.18 -4.40
N HIS A 272 18.07 6.46 -4.81
CA HIS A 272 19.21 5.57 -4.59
C HIS A 272 20.01 6.00 -3.36
N LYS A 273 20.37 5.01 -2.52
CA LYS A 273 21.32 5.24 -1.45
C LYS A 273 22.66 5.71 -2.02
N PRO A 274 23.29 6.77 -1.49
CA PRO A 274 24.58 7.21 -1.96
C PRO A 274 25.63 6.08 -1.97
N ILE A 275 26.50 6.09 -2.98
CA ILE A 275 27.57 5.09 -3.13
C ILE A 275 28.67 5.34 -2.10
N ASP A 276 28.97 6.61 -1.81
CA ASP A 276 29.94 7.05 -0.83
C ASP A 276 29.27 7.91 0.24
N GLN A 277 29.09 7.37 1.45
CA GLN A 277 29.09 8.18 2.64
C GLN A 277 30.52 8.16 3.20
N VAL A 278 31.37 9.08 2.69
CA VAL A 278 32.55 9.46 3.48
C VAL A 278 32.00 10.11 4.73
N PRO A 279 32.30 9.59 5.93
CA PRO A 279 31.90 10.27 7.15
C PRO A 279 32.57 11.64 7.17
N LEU A 280 31.76 12.71 7.29
CA LEU A 280 32.25 14.05 7.62
C LEU A 280 32.75 14.04 9.05
#